data_a2f984ccd38730241a54719938cc674f
#
_entry.id   a2f984ccd38730241a54719938cc674f
#
_cell.length_a   1.000
_cell.length_b   1.000
_cell.length_c   1.000
_cell.angle_alpha   90.00
_cell.angle_beta   90.00
_cell.angle_gamma   90.00
#
_symmetry.space_group_name_H-M   'P 1'
#
loop_
_entity.id
_entity.type
_entity.pdbx_description
1 polymer ?
#
loop_
_entity_poly.entity_id
_entity_poly.type
_entity_poly.pdbx_seq_one_letter_code
_entity_poly.pdbx_strand_id
1 'polypeptide(L)'
;KEFKSLVDEVHKMGMYVIIDWVANHTACDNALVSKNPDWYTKDKSGDFQSPKNTDWSDVYDLDFSSHDLRNYMANAMEYWVKEFDIDGFRCDVAGMVPTDFWETTINKLRSIKPVFMLAEWEDPELLNNGFQADYNWQLYHTLKDVSKGNKEVANIRNVYENPEKKYPENALKMNFLDNHDENSWNRIMVQHFKEKVYPLSTMLFTLPGIPMIYSGQEARLNKRLKFFEKDTIDWGTFSDENFYEKLISLRKMHPVFWSNNTSLEFLN
;
A
#
# COMPACT_ATOMS: atom_id res chain seq x y z
N LYS A 1 25.17 1.85 -3.65
CA LYS A 1 25.78 0.57 -3.20
C LYS A 1 25.03 -0.04 -2.03
N GLU A 2 24.76 0.69 -0.95
CA GLU A 2 24.10 0.16 0.25
C GLU A 2 22.69 -0.38 -0.02
N PHE A 3 21.87 0.34 -0.77
CA PHE A 3 20.52 -0.12 -1.10
C PHE A 3 20.54 -1.41 -1.95
N LYS A 4 21.45 -1.51 -2.95
CA LYS A 4 21.60 -2.75 -3.73
C LYS A 4 22.02 -3.92 -2.82
N SER A 5 22.94 -3.67 -1.88
CA SER A 5 23.33 -4.69 -0.90
C SER A 5 22.16 -5.13 -0.01
N LEU A 6 21.28 -4.18 0.39
CA LEU A 6 20.06 -4.51 1.13
C LEU A 6 19.14 -5.43 0.32
N VAL A 7 18.87 -5.08 -0.94
CA VAL A 7 18.03 -5.91 -1.84
C VAL A 7 18.61 -7.31 -1.99
N ASP A 8 19.94 -7.42 -2.22
CA ASP A 8 20.61 -8.69 -2.38
C ASP A 8 20.51 -9.58 -1.11
N GLU A 9 20.62 -8.98 0.09
CA GLU A 9 20.46 -9.74 1.35
C GLU A 9 19.01 -10.18 1.58
N VAL A 10 18.03 -9.33 1.27
CA VAL A 10 16.60 -9.68 1.36
C VAL A 10 16.27 -10.84 0.41
N HIS A 11 16.80 -10.82 -0.83
CA HIS A 11 16.62 -11.91 -1.79
C HIS A 11 17.25 -13.23 -1.30
N LYS A 12 18.42 -13.18 -0.66
CA LYS A 12 19.04 -14.38 -0.05
C LYS A 12 18.18 -15.01 1.03
N MET A 13 17.35 -14.21 1.70
CA MET A 13 16.38 -14.72 2.68
C MET A 13 15.08 -15.25 2.05
N GLY A 14 14.97 -15.24 0.70
CA GLY A 14 13.77 -15.65 -0.02
C GLY A 14 12.61 -14.66 0.08
N MET A 15 12.92 -13.39 0.31
CA MET A 15 11.94 -12.30 0.37
C MET A 15 12.07 -11.36 -0.83
N TYR A 16 11.09 -10.53 -1.04
CA TYR A 16 11.03 -9.54 -2.12
C TYR A 16 11.11 -8.12 -1.58
N VAL A 17 11.60 -7.20 -2.42
CA VAL A 17 11.67 -5.78 -2.10
C VAL A 17 10.81 -4.99 -3.06
N ILE A 18 9.84 -4.27 -2.54
CA ILE A 18 9.11 -3.24 -3.28
C ILE A 18 9.42 -1.87 -2.68
N ILE A 19 9.41 -0.82 -3.49
CA ILE A 19 9.60 0.55 -3.01
C ILE A 19 8.32 1.35 -3.15
N ASP A 20 8.17 2.35 -2.30
CA ASP A 20 7.08 3.32 -2.39
C ASP A 20 7.35 4.28 -3.55
N TRP A 21 6.34 4.48 -4.39
CA TRP A 21 6.42 5.33 -5.58
C TRP A 21 5.34 6.38 -5.57
N VAL A 22 5.74 7.63 -5.27
CA VAL A 22 4.86 8.80 -5.27
C VAL A 22 4.84 9.40 -6.67
N ALA A 23 3.85 9.03 -7.48
CA ALA A 23 3.75 9.47 -8.87
C ALA A 23 2.87 10.71 -9.05
N ASN A 24 1.93 10.96 -8.14
CA ASN A 24 0.92 12.00 -8.31
C ASN A 24 1.45 13.43 -8.07
N HIS A 25 2.42 13.60 -7.19
CA HIS A 25 2.89 14.92 -6.75
C HIS A 25 4.36 14.90 -6.32
N THR A 26 4.92 16.07 -6.10
CA THR A 26 6.24 16.23 -5.45
C THR A 26 6.16 17.32 -4.38
N ALA A 27 7.13 17.34 -3.46
CA ALA A 27 7.30 18.49 -2.57
C ALA A 27 7.50 19.80 -3.36
N CYS A 28 7.02 20.92 -2.84
CA CYS A 28 7.11 22.23 -3.50
C CYS A 28 8.54 22.67 -3.78
N ASP A 29 9.52 22.22 -3.00
CA ASP A 29 10.95 22.50 -3.14
C ASP A 29 11.70 21.47 -4.01
N ASN A 30 11.01 20.53 -4.64
CA ASN A 30 11.61 19.54 -5.53
C ASN A 30 12.34 20.24 -6.71
N ALA A 31 13.54 19.79 -7.03
CA ALA A 31 14.33 20.33 -8.13
C ALA A 31 13.63 20.27 -9.51
N LEU A 32 12.67 19.36 -9.69
CA LEU A 32 11.89 19.27 -10.93
C LEU A 32 10.99 20.49 -11.13
N VAL A 33 10.50 21.13 -10.06
CA VAL A 33 9.67 22.34 -10.14
C VAL A 33 10.38 23.46 -10.91
N SER A 34 11.65 23.66 -10.61
CA SER A 34 12.46 24.68 -11.32
C SER A 34 12.98 24.24 -12.68
N LYS A 35 13.27 22.93 -12.86
CA LYS A 35 13.84 22.39 -14.10
C LYS A 35 12.79 22.13 -15.18
N ASN A 36 11.61 21.69 -14.78
CA ASN A 36 10.52 21.28 -15.67
C ASN A 36 9.18 21.83 -15.16
N PRO A 37 9.00 23.16 -15.10
CA PRO A 37 7.81 23.78 -14.51
C PRO A 37 6.51 23.43 -15.28
N ASP A 38 6.62 22.96 -16.53
CA ASP A 38 5.50 22.53 -17.36
C ASP A 38 5.07 21.08 -17.10
N TRP A 39 5.73 20.39 -16.17
CA TRP A 39 5.29 19.08 -15.68
C TRP A 39 4.30 19.18 -14.53
N TYR A 40 3.96 20.38 -14.11
CA TYR A 40 3.10 20.62 -12.95
C TYR A 40 1.82 21.34 -13.35
N THR A 41 0.72 20.94 -12.73
CA THR A 41 -0.58 21.58 -12.88
C THR A 41 -0.52 23.03 -12.41
N LYS A 42 -1.02 23.94 -13.22
CA LYS A 42 -1.08 25.37 -12.91
C LYS A 42 -2.52 25.88 -13.04
N ASP A 43 -2.83 26.90 -12.27
CA ASP A 43 -4.07 27.62 -12.42
C ASP A 43 -4.03 28.62 -13.59
N LYS A 44 -5.13 29.37 -13.75
CA LYS A 44 -5.24 30.40 -14.82
C LYS A 44 -4.27 31.57 -14.65
N SER A 45 -3.75 31.79 -13.47
CA SER A 45 -2.76 32.82 -13.14
C SER A 45 -1.32 32.34 -13.38
N GLY A 46 -1.14 31.03 -13.59
CA GLY A 46 0.17 30.39 -13.75
C GLY A 46 0.77 29.86 -12.46
N ASP A 47 0.02 29.90 -11.35
CA ASP A 47 0.48 29.41 -10.05
C ASP A 47 0.35 27.89 -9.96
N PHE A 48 1.37 27.23 -9.39
CA PHE A 48 1.36 25.78 -9.17
C PHE A 48 0.23 25.36 -8.24
N GLN A 49 -0.40 24.24 -8.54
CA GLN A 49 -1.53 23.73 -7.79
C GLN A 49 -1.17 22.47 -6.98
N SER A 50 -1.79 22.33 -5.82
CA SER A 50 -1.85 21.05 -5.11
C SER A 50 -2.81 20.08 -5.80
N PRO A 51 -2.71 18.77 -5.53
CA PRO A 51 -3.64 17.79 -6.07
C PRO A 51 -5.10 18.15 -5.78
N LYS A 52 -5.97 17.96 -6.75
CA LYS A 52 -7.39 18.35 -6.66
C LYS A 52 -8.09 17.62 -5.51
N ASN A 53 -8.97 18.35 -4.82
CA ASN A 53 -9.75 17.84 -3.69
C ASN A 53 -8.93 17.38 -2.50
N THR A 54 -7.71 17.89 -2.34
CA THR A 54 -6.87 17.71 -1.16
C THR A 54 -6.63 19.04 -0.46
N ASP A 55 -6.20 18.97 0.79
CA ASP A 55 -5.72 20.10 1.60
C ASP A 55 -4.18 20.10 1.72
N TRP A 56 -3.49 19.37 0.85
CA TRP A 56 -2.04 19.21 0.87
C TRP A 56 -1.35 20.47 0.34
N SER A 57 -0.89 21.32 1.24
CA SER A 57 -0.29 22.62 0.90
C SER A 57 1.22 22.57 0.67
N ASP A 58 1.86 21.45 0.94
CA ASP A 58 3.31 21.23 0.88
C ASP A 58 3.77 20.51 -0.39
N VAL A 59 2.84 20.19 -1.29
CA VAL A 59 3.11 19.47 -2.54
C VAL A 59 2.49 20.15 -3.76
N TYR A 60 3.08 19.92 -4.94
CA TYR A 60 2.55 20.31 -6.24
C TYR A 60 2.16 19.11 -7.07
N ASP A 61 0.98 19.21 -7.68
CA ASP A 61 0.37 18.20 -8.56
C ASP A 61 1.14 18.07 -9.88
N LEU A 62 1.35 16.83 -10.33
CA LEU A 62 2.02 16.52 -11.59
C LEU A 62 1.01 16.40 -12.74
N ASP A 63 1.27 17.08 -13.86
CA ASP A 63 0.42 17.08 -15.04
C ASP A 63 0.76 15.94 -15.99
N PHE A 64 0.07 14.83 -15.88
CA PHE A 64 0.21 13.66 -16.74
C PHE A 64 -0.29 13.87 -18.18
N SER A 65 -0.73 15.04 -18.58
CA SER A 65 -0.88 15.39 -20.01
C SER A 65 0.49 15.58 -20.69
N SER A 66 1.55 15.84 -19.91
CA SER A 66 2.93 15.95 -20.39
C SER A 66 3.52 14.58 -20.74
N HIS A 67 3.80 14.35 -22.03
CA HIS A 67 4.50 13.15 -22.47
C HIS A 67 5.91 13.01 -21.90
N ASP A 68 6.62 14.13 -21.70
CA ASP A 68 7.97 14.13 -21.15
C ASP A 68 7.97 13.70 -19.68
N LEU A 69 6.98 14.16 -18.89
CA LEU A 69 6.79 13.68 -17.53
C LEU A 69 6.53 12.18 -17.50
N ARG A 70 5.59 11.69 -18.32
CA ARG A 70 5.27 10.24 -18.41
C ARG A 70 6.51 9.42 -18.72
N ASN A 71 7.30 9.85 -19.69
CA ASN A 71 8.54 9.17 -20.07
C ASN A 71 9.57 9.21 -18.95
N TYR A 72 9.74 10.34 -18.28
CA TYR A 72 10.63 10.47 -17.14
C TYR A 72 10.25 9.52 -15.99
N MET A 73 8.98 9.50 -15.61
CA MET A 73 8.46 8.64 -14.56
C MET A 73 8.65 7.15 -14.88
N ALA A 74 8.26 6.74 -16.09
CA ALA A 74 8.42 5.36 -16.53
C ALA A 74 9.90 4.92 -16.56
N ASN A 75 10.80 5.78 -17.02
CA ASN A 75 12.24 5.51 -17.04
C ASN A 75 12.84 5.47 -15.63
N ALA A 76 12.36 6.31 -14.71
CA ALA A 76 12.79 6.28 -13.32
C ALA A 76 12.37 4.98 -12.62
N MET A 77 11.14 4.50 -12.85
CA MET A 77 10.71 3.19 -12.35
C MET A 77 11.53 2.05 -12.96
N GLU A 78 11.77 2.10 -14.28
CA GLU A 78 12.63 1.13 -14.98
C GLU A 78 14.04 1.07 -14.40
N TYR A 79 14.63 2.22 -14.06
CA TYR A 79 15.95 2.33 -13.43
C TYR A 79 16.03 1.53 -12.13
N TRP A 80 15.03 1.64 -11.24
CA TRP A 80 15.01 0.90 -10.00
C TRP A 80 14.93 -0.62 -10.21
N VAL A 81 14.14 -1.07 -11.19
CA VAL A 81 14.04 -2.48 -11.52
C VAL A 81 15.35 -3.01 -12.11
N LYS A 82 15.98 -2.29 -13.05
CA LYS A 82 17.19 -2.73 -13.74
C LYS A 82 18.44 -2.67 -12.87
N GLU A 83 18.65 -1.56 -12.18
CA GLU A 83 19.89 -1.30 -11.47
C GLU A 83 19.90 -1.89 -10.05
N PHE A 84 18.74 -1.96 -9.41
CA PHE A 84 18.64 -2.45 -8.05
C PHE A 84 17.95 -3.79 -7.91
N ASP A 85 17.36 -4.30 -8.99
CA ASP A 85 16.66 -5.59 -9.02
C ASP A 85 15.49 -5.68 -8.03
N ILE A 86 14.81 -4.55 -7.77
CA ILE A 86 13.61 -4.56 -6.93
C ILE A 86 12.48 -5.35 -7.59
N ASP A 87 11.53 -5.80 -6.80
CA ASP A 87 10.48 -6.73 -7.24
C ASP A 87 9.13 -6.04 -7.48
N GLY A 88 9.07 -4.73 -7.31
CA GLY A 88 7.85 -3.98 -7.60
C GLY A 88 7.72 -2.67 -6.85
N PHE A 89 6.48 -2.17 -6.83
CA PHE A 89 6.17 -0.85 -6.27
C PHE A 89 4.87 -0.88 -5.47
N ARG A 90 4.83 -0.13 -4.38
CA ARG A 90 3.61 0.40 -3.80
C ARG A 90 3.42 1.78 -4.39
N CYS A 91 2.34 2.03 -5.10
CA CYS A 91 2.08 3.30 -5.76
C CYS A 91 1.13 4.14 -4.91
N ASP A 92 1.68 5.24 -4.41
CA ASP A 92 0.99 6.23 -3.58
C ASP A 92 -0.16 6.87 -4.36
N VAL A 93 -1.33 7.00 -3.72
CA VAL A 93 -2.58 7.55 -4.29
C VAL A 93 -2.80 7.20 -5.77
N ALA A 94 -2.61 5.91 -6.09
CA ALA A 94 -2.55 5.41 -7.47
C ALA A 94 -3.78 5.78 -8.32
N GLY A 95 -4.95 5.95 -7.71
CA GLY A 95 -6.18 6.35 -8.39
C GLY A 95 -6.21 7.82 -8.80
N MET A 96 -5.26 8.65 -8.35
CA MET A 96 -5.13 10.04 -8.79
C MET A 96 -4.24 10.19 -10.04
N VAL A 97 -3.58 9.11 -10.46
CA VAL A 97 -2.72 9.07 -11.65
C VAL A 97 -3.46 8.33 -12.79
N PRO A 98 -3.39 8.80 -14.06
CA PRO A 98 -4.12 8.19 -15.16
C PRO A 98 -3.82 6.70 -15.34
N THR A 99 -4.85 5.88 -15.50
CA THR A 99 -4.74 4.42 -15.66
C THR A 99 -3.96 3.99 -16.89
N ASP A 100 -4.05 4.73 -17.98
CA ASP A 100 -3.29 4.48 -19.22
C ASP A 100 -1.77 4.66 -19.05
N PHE A 101 -1.36 5.57 -18.15
CA PHE A 101 0.05 5.70 -17.75
C PHE A 101 0.50 4.44 -16.98
N TRP A 102 -0.30 3.97 -16.04
CA TRP A 102 0.01 2.76 -15.27
C TRP A 102 0.10 1.54 -16.19
N GLU A 103 -0.91 1.31 -17.05
CA GLU A 103 -0.92 0.19 -17.98
C GLU A 103 0.35 0.14 -18.84
N THR A 104 0.68 1.28 -19.47
CA THR A 104 1.86 1.39 -20.33
C THR A 104 3.15 1.14 -19.55
N THR A 105 3.28 1.77 -18.39
CA THR A 105 4.49 1.67 -17.56
C THR A 105 4.66 0.26 -16.99
N ILE A 106 3.60 -0.35 -16.46
CA ILE A 106 3.64 -1.70 -15.89
C ILE A 106 4.01 -2.73 -16.97
N ASN A 107 3.45 -2.61 -18.18
CA ASN A 107 3.81 -3.48 -19.30
C ASN A 107 5.29 -3.33 -19.68
N LYS A 108 5.83 -2.11 -19.66
CA LYS A 108 7.26 -1.84 -19.87
C LYS A 108 8.12 -2.52 -18.78
N LEU A 109 7.76 -2.39 -17.52
CA LEU A 109 8.50 -3.02 -16.41
C LEU A 109 8.45 -4.54 -16.51
N ARG A 110 7.31 -5.13 -16.83
CA ARG A 110 7.14 -6.58 -17.01
C ARG A 110 7.91 -7.15 -18.19
N SER A 111 8.27 -6.34 -19.17
CA SER A 111 9.18 -6.77 -20.25
C SER A 111 10.61 -7.01 -19.75
N ILE A 112 10.97 -6.52 -18.58
CA ILE A 112 12.29 -6.71 -17.95
C ILE A 112 12.27 -7.91 -17.02
N LYS A 113 11.35 -7.92 -16.05
CA LYS A 113 11.11 -9.03 -15.10
C LYS A 113 9.68 -8.95 -14.57
N PRO A 114 9.15 -10.03 -13.98
CA PRO A 114 7.90 -9.94 -13.23
C PRO A 114 8.03 -8.91 -12.11
N VAL A 115 7.06 -7.98 -12.01
CA VAL A 115 6.99 -6.97 -10.95
C VAL A 115 5.64 -7.02 -10.27
N PHE A 116 5.65 -6.87 -8.95
CA PHE A 116 4.46 -6.74 -8.13
C PHE A 116 4.05 -5.28 -8.00
N MET A 117 2.80 -4.97 -8.31
CA MET A 117 2.25 -3.61 -8.27
C MET A 117 1.10 -3.55 -7.26
N LEU A 118 1.31 -2.78 -6.20
CA LEU A 118 0.33 -2.53 -5.15
C LEU A 118 -0.18 -1.09 -5.28
N ALA A 119 -1.48 -0.91 -5.48
CA ALA A 119 -2.10 0.40 -5.51
C ALA A 119 -2.52 0.83 -4.10
N GLU A 120 -2.04 1.98 -3.64
CA GLU A 120 -2.73 2.65 -2.55
C GLU A 120 -3.97 3.31 -3.11
N TRP A 121 -5.01 2.56 -3.18
CA TRP A 121 -6.35 2.95 -3.62
C TRP A 121 -7.29 1.80 -3.39
N GLU A 122 -8.55 1.96 -3.73
CA GLU A 122 -9.52 0.88 -3.73
C GLU A 122 -10.42 1.01 -4.97
N ASP A 123 -9.91 0.59 -6.13
CA ASP A 123 -10.63 0.66 -7.40
C ASP A 123 -10.30 -0.52 -8.33
N PRO A 124 -11.33 -1.29 -8.79
CA PRO A 124 -11.16 -2.36 -9.75
C PRO A 124 -10.48 -1.94 -11.07
N GLU A 125 -10.61 -0.67 -11.47
CA GLU A 125 -10.02 -0.17 -12.70
C GLU A 125 -8.49 -0.29 -12.69
N LEU A 126 -7.84 0.01 -11.57
CA LEU A 126 -6.39 -0.15 -11.43
C LEU A 126 -5.95 -1.60 -11.61
N LEU A 127 -6.73 -2.55 -11.06
CA LEU A 127 -6.42 -3.97 -11.18
C LEU A 127 -6.65 -4.49 -12.60
N ASN A 128 -7.65 -3.97 -13.33
CA ASN A 128 -7.85 -4.25 -14.74
C ASN A 128 -6.72 -3.70 -15.63
N ASN A 129 -6.02 -2.65 -15.16
CA ASN A 129 -4.94 -1.97 -15.88
C ASN A 129 -3.54 -2.30 -15.34
N GLY A 130 -3.38 -3.48 -14.71
CA GLY A 130 -2.09 -4.08 -14.46
C GLY A 130 -1.66 -4.19 -13.00
N PHE A 131 -2.31 -3.56 -12.05
CA PHE A 131 -2.03 -3.79 -10.63
C PHE A 131 -2.47 -5.21 -10.23
N GLN A 132 -1.71 -5.86 -9.33
CA GLN A 132 -2.08 -7.14 -8.76
C GLN A 132 -2.89 -6.99 -7.49
N ALA A 133 -2.65 -5.92 -6.74
CA ALA A 133 -3.30 -5.70 -5.46
C ALA A 133 -3.65 -4.23 -5.23
N ASP A 134 -4.66 -4.01 -4.42
CA ASP A 134 -4.97 -2.73 -3.83
C ASP A 134 -5.24 -2.85 -2.31
N TYR A 135 -5.41 -1.75 -1.63
CA TYR A 135 -5.72 -1.71 -0.20
C TYR A 135 -7.16 -2.17 0.06
N ASN A 136 -7.37 -2.91 1.14
CA ASN A 136 -8.70 -3.33 1.59
C ASN A 136 -9.27 -2.32 2.60
N TRP A 137 -9.54 -1.11 2.15
CA TRP A 137 -10.10 -0.05 2.97
C TRP A 137 -11.48 -0.42 3.50
N GLN A 138 -12.31 -1.06 2.67
CA GLN A 138 -13.63 -1.54 3.08
C GLN A 138 -13.55 -2.48 4.29
N LEU A 139 -12.62 -3.43 4.28
CA LEU A 139 -12.39 -4.31 5.43
C LEU A 139 -11.88 -3.54 6.63
N TYR A 140 -10.85 -2.70 6.46
CA TYR A 140 -10.26 -1.91 7.54
C TYR A 140 -11.32 -1.05 8.27
N HIS A 141 -12.13 -0.30 7.53
CA HIS A 141 -13.18 0.52 8.11
C HIS A 141 -14.26 -0.33 8.81
N THR A 142 -14.62 -1.48 8.23
CA THR A 142 -15.56 -2.41 8.85
C THR A 142 -15.03 -2.95 10.18
N LEU A 143 -13.77 -3.39 10.23
CA LEU A 143 -13.13 -3.87 11.46
C LEU A 143 -13.06 -2.77 12.52
N LYS A 144 -12.76 -1.55 12.12
CA LYS A 144 -12.74 -0.37 12.99
C LYS A 144 -14.11 -0.09 13.61
N ASP A 145 -15.17 -0.16 12.81
CA ASP A 145 -16.55 0.05 13.25
C ASP A 145 -17.04 -1.09 14.16
N VAL A 146 -16.75 -2.33 13.82
CA VAL A 146 -17.05 -3.51 14.67
C VAL A 146 -16.32 -3.40 16.02
N SER A 147 -15.06 -2.95 16.00
CA SER A 147 -14.30 -2.77 17.23
C SER A 147 -14.88 -1.72 18.16
N LYS A 148 -15.51 -0.68 17.61
CA LYS A 148 -16.18 0.39 18.35
C LYS A 148 -17.62 0.04 18.76
N GLY A 149 -18.17 -1.06 18.26
CA GLY A 149 -19.57 -1.43 18.45
C GLY A 149 -20.56 -0.69 17.55
N ASN A 150 -20.09 -0.01 16.51
CA ASN A 150 -20.92 0.69 15.52
C ASN A 150 -21.51 -0.26 14.47
N LYS A 151 -20.85 -1.40 14.27
CA LYS A 151 -21.30 -2.46 13.37
C LYS A 151 -21.21 -3.83 14.07
N GLU A 152 -22.01 -4.77 13.59
CA GLU A 152 -22.01 -6.16 14.03
C GLU A 152 -20.88 -6.95 13.35
N VAL A 153 -20.43 -8.05 13.96
CA VAL A 153 -19.41 -8.94 13.38
C VAL A 153 -19.87 -9.48 12.01
N ALA A 154 -21.17 -9.72 11.82
CA ALA A 154 -21.75 -10.14 10.55
C ALA A 154 -21.46 -9.16 9.38
N ASN A 155 -21.16 -7.89 9.66
CA ASN A 155 -20.78 -6.94 8.61
C ASN A 155 -19.41 -7.27 7.96
N ILE A 156 -18.54 -8.01 8.66
CA ILE A 156 -17.28 -8.50 8.08
C ILE A 156 -17.58 -9.51 6.96
N ARG A 157 -18.57 -10.38 7.14
CA ARG A 157 -19.05 -11.31 6.12
C ARG A 157 -19.47 -10.56 4.85
N ASN A 158 -20.20 -9.45 5.00
CA ASN A 158 -20.69 -8.65 3.87
C ASN A 158 -19.57 -8.09 3.00
N VAL A 159 -18.38 -7.80 3.55
CA VAL A 159 -17.23 -7.35 2.76
C VAL A 159 -16.85 -8.35 1.66
N TYR A 160 -17.03 -9.65 1.94
CA TYR A 160 -16.66 -10.73 1.02
C TYR A 160 -17.83 -11.24 0.19
N GLU A 161 -19.04 -11.32 0.75
CA GLU A 161 -20.23 -11.83 0.05
C GLU A 161 -20.90 -10.77 -0.82
N ASN A 162 -20.83 -9.50 -0.39
CA ASN A 162 -21.46 -8.37 -1.07
C ASN A 162 -20.46 -7.18 -1.15
N PRO A 163 -19.33 -7.34 -1.84
CA PRO A 163 -18.37 -6.25 -1.95
C PRO A 163 -19.00 -5.04 -2.63
N GLU A 164 -18.64 -3.85 -2.17
CA GLU A 164 -19.14 -2.57 -2.73
C GLU A 164 -18.79 -2.40 -4.21
N LYS A 165 -17.68 -3.01 -4.64
CA LYS A 165 -17.22 -2.98 -6.03
C LYS A 165 -16.89 -4.38 -6.51
N LYS A 166 -17.16 -4.64 -7.79
CA LYS A 166 -16.83 -5.93 -8.43
C LYS A 166 -15.38 -5.90 -8.94
N TYR A 167 -14.55 -6.71 -8.34
CA TYR A 167 -13.15 -6.88 -8.69
C TYR A 167 -12.91 -8.01 -9.70
N PRO A 168 -11.78 -7.97 -10.46
CA PRO A 168 -11.35 -9.12 -11.26
C PRO A 168 -11.15 -10.37 -10.38
N GLU A 169 -11.33 -11.55 -10.98
CA GLU A 169 -11.28 -12.84 -10.25
C GLU A 169 -9.94 -13.07 -9.51
N ASN A 170 -8.84 -12.58 -10.06
CA ASN A 170 -7.49 -12.74 -9.47
C ASN A 170 -7.04 -11.51 -8.67
N ALA A 171 -7.93 -10.59 -8.36
CA ALA A 171 -7.61 -9.42 -7.58
C ALA A 171 -7.18 -9.79 -6.17
N LEU A 172 -6.08 -9.22 -5.70
CA LEU A 172 -5.63 -9.36 -4.34
C LEU A 172 -5.94 -8.09 -3.56
N LYS A 173 -6.39 -8.26 -2.32
CA LYS A 173 -6.64 -7.15 -1.39
C LYS A 173 -5.58 -7.18 -0.30
N MET A 174 -4.90 -6.06 -0.04
CA MET A 174 -3.99 -5.96 1.09
C MET A 174 -4.77 -5.66 2.37
N ASN A 175 -4.75 -6.61 3.29
CA ASN A 175 -5.45 -6.55 4.58
C ASN A 175 -4.53 -5.98 5.67
N PHE A 176 -4.99 -4.98 6.42
CA PHE A 176 -4.19 -4.31 7.44
C PHE A 176 -5.03 -3.83 8.63
N LEU A 177 -4.38 -3.63 9.78
CA LEU A 177 -4.95 -2.98 10.96
C LEU A 177 -4.34 -1.60 11.21
N ASP A 178 -3.16 -1.35 10.64
CA ASP A 178 -2.45 -0.09 10.76
C ASP A 178 -1.59 0.15 9.52
N ASN A 179 -1.25 1.39 9.25
CA ASN A 179 -0.28 1.83 8.27
C ASN A 179 0.32 3.17 8.72
N HIS A 180 1.23 3.74 7.94
CA HIS A 180 1.90 4.98 8.26
C HIS A 180 0.93 6.17 8.41
N ASP A 181 -0.14 6.23 7.60
CA ASP A 181 -1.15 7.28 7.68
C ASP A 181 -2.08 7.10 8.88
N GLU A 182 -2.64 5.92 9.05
CA GLU A 182 -3.54 5.64 10.17
C GLU A 182 -2.82 5.84 11.51
N ASN A 183 -1.56 5.39 11.62
CA ASN A 183 -0.75 5.60 12.81
C ASN A 183 -0.49 7.09 13.07
N SER A 184 -0.06 7.84 12.05
CA SER A 184 0.36 9.23 12.23
C SER A 184 -0.81 10.21 12.35
N TRP A 185 -1.90 10.02 11.59
CA TRP A 185 -2.99 10.97 11.50
C TRP A 185 -4.21 10.62 12.37
N ASN A 186 -4.49 9.32 12.54
CA ASN A 186 -5.67 8.87 13.25
C ASN A 186 -5.36 8.41 14.67
N ARG A 187 -5.31 7.12 14.91
CA ARG A 187 -4.95 6.52 16.19
C ARG A 187 -4.11 5.29 15.94
N ILE A 188 -3.19 5.07 16.84
CA ILE A 188 -2.40 3.84 16.85
C ILE A 188 -3.28 2.59 17.01
N MET A 189 -2.86 1.49 16.40
CA MET A 189 -3.58 0.22 16.34
C MET A 189 -4.07 -0.25 17.72
N VAL A 190 -3.19 -0.23 18.74
CA VAL A 190 -3.53 -0.69 20.10
C VAL A 190 -4.60 0.17 20.78
N GLN A 191 -4.74 1.46 20.40
CA GLN A 191 -5.81 2.31 20.92
C GLN A 191 -7.13 2.10 20.18
N HIS A 192 -7.06 1.79 18.85
CA HIS A 192 -8.25 1.51 18.05
C HIS A 192 -8.88 0.18 18.45
N PHE A 193 -8.07 -0.88 18.50
CA PHE A 193 -8.56 -2.25 18.58
C PHE A 193 -8.42 -2.88 19.97
N LYS A 194 -7.60 -2.27 20.86
CA LYS A 194 -7.38 -2.72 22.24
C LYS A 194 -7.02 -4.23 22.28
N GLU A 195 -7.74 -5.00 23.11
CA GLU A 195 -7.59 -6.46 23.20
C GLU A 195 -8.01 -7.22 21.94
N LYS A 196 -8.72 -6.59 21.02
CA LYS A 196 -9.16 -7.19 19.75
C LYS A 196 -8.05 -7.28 18.71
N VAL A 197 -6.89 -6.67 18.95
CA VAL A 197 -5.73 -6.74 18.03
C VAL A 197 -5.40 -8.17 17.64
N TYR A 198 -5.33 -9.09 18.61
CA TYR A 198 -4.95 -10.48 18.35
C TYR A 198 -5.97 -11.26 17.50
N PRO A 199 -7.27 -11.29 17.84
CA PRO A 199 -8.25 -11.97 16.97
C PRO A 199 -8.35 -11.32 15.59
N LEU A 200 -8.28 -9.99 15.48
CA LEU A 200 -8.32 -9.31 14.19
C LEU A 200 -7.07 -9.58 13.36
N SER A 201 -5.87 -9.55 13.95
CA SER A 201 -4.65 -9.95 13.25
C SER A 201 -4.73 -11.40 12.77
N THR A 202 -5.21 -12.31 13.60
CA THR A 202 -5.41 -13.71 13.19
C THR A 202 -6.36 -13.79 11.98
N MET A 203 -7.45 -13.03 12.02
CA MET A 203 -8.40 -12.96 10.91
C MET A 203 -7.71 -12.45 9.62
N LEU A 204 -6.92 -11.37 9.67
CA LEU A 204 -6.23 -10.85 8.47
C LEU A 204 -5.30 -11.89 7.85
N PHE A 205 -4.65 -12.73 8.66
CA PHE A 205 -3.75 -13.77 8.17
C PHE A 205 -4.46 -15.00 7.61
N THR A 206 -5.72 -15.20 7.94
CA THR A 206 -6.54 -16.37 7.53
C THR A 206 -7.59 -16.04 6.47
N LEU A 207 -7.94 -14.78 6.28
CA LEU A 207 -8.81 -14.31 5.21
C LEU A 207 -8.09 -14.24 3.85
N PRO A 208 -8.85 -14.31 2.73
CA PRO A 208 -8.28 -14.03 1.41
C PRO A 208 -7.62 -12.66 1.32
N GLY A 209 -6.56 -12.58 0.53
CA GLY A 209 -5.78 -11.34 0.36
C GLY A 209 -4.35 -11.45 0.90
N ILE A 210 -3.67 -10.33 1.05
CA ILE A 210 -2.28 -10.23 1.51
C ILE A 210 -2.27 -9.53 2.87
N PRO A 211 -1.94 -10.21 3.99
CA PRO A 211 -1.81 -9.53 5.27
C PRO A 211 -0.58 -8.64 5.31
N MET A 212 -0.74 -7.42 5.82
CA MET A 212 0.35 -6.49 6.08
C MET A 212 0.61 -6.36 7.58
N ILE A 213 1.87 -6.29 7.97
CA ILE A 213 2.34 -5.88 9.28
C ILE A 213 3.01 -4.52 9.12
N TYR A 214 2.49 -3.50 9.78
CA TYR A 214 3.14 -2.18 9.82
C TYR A 214 4.33 -2.22 10.79
N SER A 215 5.44 -1.58 10.42
CA SER A 215 6.67 -1.55 11.22
C SER A 215 6.40 -1.11 12.67
N GLY A 216 6.84 -1.91 13.64
CA GLY A 216 6.60 -1.71 15.07
C GLY A 216 5.37 -2.43 15.62
N GLN A 217 4.51 -2.98 14.77
CA GLN A 217 3.34 -3.73 15.21
C GLN A 217 3.73 -4.97 16.02
N GLU A 218 4.81 -5.64 15.64
CA GLU A 218 5.44 -6.77 16.35
C GLU A 218 6.07 -6.38 17.69
N ALA A 219 6.43 -5.11 17.84
CA ALA A 219 6.90 -4.54 19.10
C ALA A 219 5.76 -3.93 19.95
N ARG A 220 4.49 -4.08 19.49
CA ARG A 220 3.31 -3.49 20.11
C ARG A 220 3.42 -1.97 20.27
N LEU A 221 3.87 -1.30 19.19
CA LEU A 221 4.06 0.14 19.14
C LEU A 221 2.85 0.88 19.71
N ASN A 222 3.07 1.63 20.79
CA ASN A 222 2.06 2.42 21.48
C ASN A 222 2.39 3.93 21.35
N LYS A 223 2.72 4.35 20.14
CA LYS A 223 3.13 5.72 19.85
C LYS A 223 2.67 6.12 18.47
N ARG A 224 2.16 7.35 18.31
CA ARG A 224 1.99 7.99 17.01
C ARG A 224 3.37 8.44 16.52
N LEU A 225 3.76 7.95 15.36
CA LEU A 225 4.99 8.39 14.71
C LEU A 225 4.78 9.77 14.07
N LYS A 226 5.78 10.61 14.16
CA LYS A 226 5.78 11.92 13.51
C LYS A 226 5.85 11.75 12.00
N PHE A 227 4.95 12.41 11.28
CA PHE A 227 4.88 12.24 9.83
C PHE A 227 5.95 13.03 9.09
N PHE A 228 6.18 14.28 9.46
CA PHE A 228 7.11 15.19 8.77
C PHE A 228 8.50 15.29 9.42
N GLU A 229 8.73 14.58 10.51
CA GLU A 229 9.98 14.66 11.25
C GLU A 229 10.62 13.29 11.40
N LYS A 230 11.95 13.26 11.59
CA LYS A 230 12.62 12.03 11.99
C LYS A 230 12.06 11.55 13.33
N ASP A 231 11.60 10.33 13.38
CA ASP A 231 11.13 9.68 14.59
C ASP A 231 11.68 8.25 14.68
N THR A 232 11.54 7.62 15.82
CA THR A 232 12.04 6.28 16.10
C THR A 232 10.95 5.37 16.62
N ILE A 233 10.96 4.12 16.19
CA ILE A 233 10.16 3.05 16.78
C ILE A 233 10.89 2.55 18.02
N ASP A 234 10.19 2.48 19.14
CA ASP A 234 10.68 1.77 20.30
C ASP A 234 10.40 0.27 20.10
N TRP A 235 11.44 -0.45 19.75
CA TRP A 235 11.36 -1.88 19.51
C TRP A 235 11.22 -2.69 20.81
N GLY A 236 11.58 -2.12 21.96
CA GLY A 236 11.40 -2.71 23.28
C GLY A 236 11.83 -4.18 23.37
N THR A 237 10.93 -5.01 23.86
CA THR A 237 11.14 -6.46 24.00
C THR A 237 10.55 -7.27 22.85
N PHE A 238 10.12 -6.68 21.75
CA PHE A 238 9.37 -7.34 20.67
C PHE A 238 8.22 -8.21 21.21
N SER A 239 7.36 -7.61 22.01
CA SER A 239 6.39 -8.34 22.83
C SER A 239 5.42 -9.22 22.06
N ASP A 240 5.13 -8.87 20.81
CA ASP A 240 4.21 -9.60 19.94
C ASP A 240 4.91 -10.35 18.78
N GLU A 241 6.27 -10.39 18.75
CA GLU A 241 7.06 -11.08 17.72
C GLU A 241 6.63 -12.53 17.55
N ASN A 242 6.62 -13.31 18.63
CA ASN A 242 6.25 -14.73 18.61
C ASN A 242 4.80 -14.96 18.12
N PHE A 243 3.90 -14.00 18.37
CA PHE A 243 2.52 -14.09 17.86
C PHE A 243 2.49 -13.95 16.33
N TYR A 244 3.16 -12.92 15.78
CA TYR A 244 3.23 -12.72 14.34
C TYR A 244 4.04 -13.80 13.64
N GLU A 245 5.11 -14.30 14.22
CA GLU A 245 5.88 -15.44 13.71
C GLU A 245 4.97 -16.67 13.50
N LYS A 246 4.13 -16.97 14.50
CA LYS A 246 3.15 -18.08 14.38
C LYS A 246 2.13 -17.84 13.29
N LEU A 247 1.61 -16.63 13.12
CA LEU A 247 0.65 -16.29 12.06
C LEU A 247 1.29 -16.42 10.68
N ILE A 248 2.52 -15.92 10.50
CA ILE A 248 3.28 -16.04 9.26
C ILE A 248 3.53 -17.52 8.94
N SER A 249 3.95 -18.31 9.92
CA SER A 249 4.21 -19.73 9.79
C SER A 249 2.94 -20.50 9.43
N LEU A 250 1.83 -20.23 10.12
CA LEU A 250 0.52 -20.80 9.82
C LEU A 250 0.13 -20.55 8.35
N ARG A 251 0.23 -19.29 7.91
CA ARG A 251 -0.13 -18.93 6.54
C ARG A 251 0.77 -19.60 5.51
N LYS A 252 2.08 -19.62 5.74
CA LYS A 252 3.05 -20.26 4.81
C LYS A 252 2.83 -21.77 4.71
N MET A 253 2.53 -22.44 5.81
CA MET A 253 2.34 -23.91 5.83
C MET A 253 1.02 -24.37 5.18
N HIS A 254 0.01 -23.51 5.10
CA HIS A 254 -1.32 -23.90 4.64
C HIS A 254 -1.73 -23.17 3.37
N PRO A 255 -1.63 -23.83 2.19
CA PRO A 255 -2.00 -23.23 0.90
C PRO A 255 -3.43 -22.67 0.84
N VAL A 256 -4.34 -23.15 1.67
CA VAL A 256 -5.71 -22.64 1.76
C VAL A 256 -5.78 -21.13 2.03
N PHE A 257 -4.78 -20.55 2.66
CA PHE A 257 -4.77 -19.12 2.97
C PHE A 257 -4.17 -18.22 1.87
N TRP A 258 -3.49 -18.78 0.87
CA TRP A 258 -2.81 -18.00 -0.16
C TRP A 258 -2.97 -18.53 -1.60
N SER A 259 -3.57 -19.71 -1.78
CA SER A 259 -3.83 -20.26 -3.10
C SER A 259 -5.09 -19.64 -3.72
N ASN A 260 -5.04 -19.35 -5.01
CA ASN A 260 -6.20 -18.86 -5.77
C ASN A 260 -7.29 -19.92 -6.00
N ASN A 261 -7.03 -21.18 -5.65
CA ASN A 261 -7.97 -22.29 -5.80
C ASN A 261 -8.82 -22.54 -4.54
N THR A 262 -8.90 -21.57 -3.64
CA THR A 262 -9.67 -21.68 -2.41
C THR A 262 -10.85 -20.74 -2.41
N SER A 263 -11.95 -21.14 -1.80
CA SER A 263 -13.13 -20.31 -1.57
C SER A 263 -13.30 -20.03 -0.08
N LEU A 264 -13.85 -18.88 0.23
CA LEU A 264 -14.26 -18.51 1.58
C LEU A 264 -15.77 -18.82 1.73
N GLU A 265 -16.11 -19.61 2.73
CA GLU A 265 -17.50 -19.88 3.10
C GLU A 265 -17.71 -19.49 4.57
N PHE A 266 -18.76 -18.73 4.83
CA PHE A 266 -19.15 -18.36 6.19
C PHE A 266 -20.19 -19.36 6.71
N LEU A 267 -19.85 -20.07 7.77
CA LEU A 267 -20.77 -20.96 8.46
C LEU A 267 -21.69 -20.14 9.37
N ASN A 268 -22.97 -20.51 9.43
CA ASN A 268 -23.98 -19.88 10.30
C ASN A 268 -23.85 -20.35 11.75
#